data_2b38948e95b9a18e993af244dc3e06bd
#
_entry.id   2b38948e95b9a18e993af244dc3e06bd
#
_cell.length_a   1.000
_cell.length_b   1.000
_cell.length_c   1.000
_cell.angle_alpha   90.00
_cell.angle_beta   90.00
_cell.angle_gamma   90.00
#
_symmetry.space_group_name_H-M   'P 1'
#
loop_
_entity.id
_entity.type
_entity.pdbx_description
1 polymer ?
#
loop_
_entity_poly.entity_id
_entity_poly.type
_entity_poly.pdbx_seq_one_letter_code
_entity_poly.pdbx_strand_id
1 'polypeptide(L)'
;MPADETLKELYDREAWFEGGEKGGYQSYDGQTEPSIPLVTSILDRFEQRGPGLSVLDVGCGYGTHLRLAADRGWRCFGIEPSAHARRIARERHGGRIALVDKAEDLIPHRFALVLMLDLIEHLKNPYEVFFRLFSKGAIGPDTLVVLSTPNARSAEAVADPARWTYRHPPSHLIYYSAESLQILLRRLGFTDVSASGAHPLPSAQLARFDDEHSPLNDGLVPFAGIFCEARGSNFMEFMHERYVPGTWSKLTEYEHLPRYAFAKGFAVGAQVLDFGCGTGYGAAALAGVAESVTALDIDPAAIQWARDAHRNPRLHFEQRSDLGRGLPAHSFDLVTCFEMIEHVDHDTQIASIRSIASLLKRDGKLVISTPNPRVTPHYGENPYHLREMNEDEFLELLRPFFGHVLMLRQWVCPSVMIGDEPIPSREQILFSSLAEAPASAPPIAFVAVCSNEPIPSVTGLCQFDTSVDFARETSETERTLQTLGAENYTRNQELASLSQQLLVCNEELAAIRKSRAFRLLRALRDEPLSLRRVVYLLSRLRSASRRPNDPAAS
;
A
#
# COMPACT_ATOMS: atom_id res chain seq x y z
N MET A 1 22.94 -7.66 -1.26
CA MET A 1 22.62 -6.23 -1.20
C MET A 1 23.23 -5.66 0.08
N PRO A 2 23.64 -4.37 0.12
CA PRO A 2 24.15 -3.75 1.35
C PRO A 2 23.06 -3.71 2.44
N ALA A 3 23.48 -3.65 3.71
CA ALA A 3 22.54 -3.47 4.83
C ALA A 3 21.89 -2.07 4.77
N ASP A 4 20.68 -1.92 5.32
CA ASP A 4 19.95 -0.64 5.29
C ASP A 4 20.69 0.46 6.07
N GLU A 5 21.30 0.09 7.20
CA GLU A 5 22.13 1.00 7.98
C GLU A 5 23.32 1.53 7.18
N THR A 6 23.98 0.68 6.39
CA THR A 6 25.11 1.07 5.54
C THR A 6 24.68 2.08 4.46
N LEU A 7 23.51 1.89 3.86
CA LEU A 7 22.96 2.83 2.87
C LEU A 7 22.55 4.15 3.53
N LYS A 8 21.89 4.07 4.69
CA LYS A 8 21.48 5.25 5.44
C LYS A 8 22.69 6.09 5.86
N GLU A 9 23.74 5.46 6.40
CA GLU A 9 24.98 6.13 6.75
C GLU A 9 25.66 6.78 5.54
N LEU A 10 25.61 6.13 4.38
CA LEU A 10 26.17 6.66 3.14
C LEU A 10 25.43 7.93 2.70
N TYR A 11 24.09 7.89 2.66
CA TYR A 11 23.28 9.02 2.23
C TYR A 11 23.24 10.19 3.25
N ASP A 12 23.59 9.95 4.51
CA ASP A 12 23.58 11.00 5.55
C ASP A 12 24.88 11.83 5.60
N ARG A 13 25.88 11.46 4.79
CA ARG A 13 27.16 12.18 4.72
C ARG A 13 27.05 13.42 3.83
N GLU A 14 27.60 14.53 4.29
CA GLU A 14 27.74 15.75 3.49
C GLU A 14 28.48 15.48 2.17
N ALA A 15 29.55 14.67 2.23
CA ALA A 15 30.34 14.27 1.06
C ALA A 15 29.53 13.55 -0.03
N TRP A 16 28.37 12.99 0.31
CA TRP A 16 27.46 12.40 -0.68
C TRP A 16 26.83 13.47 -1.58
N PHE A 17 26.49 14.64 -1.03
CA PHE A 17 25.80 15.72 -1.75
C PHE A 17 26.77 16.76 -2.36
N GLU A 18 27.94 16.98 -1.73
CA GLU A 18 28.87 18.07 -2.08
C GLU A 18 30.19 17.58 -2.71
N GLY A 19 30.23 16.30 -3.10
CA GLY A 19 31.44 15.68 -3.67
C GLY A 19 32.35 15.08 -2.61
N GLY A 20 33.12 14.09 -3.04
CA GLY A 20 34.06 13.37 -2.17
C GLY A 20 33.69 11.93 -1.87
N GLU A 21 32.43 11.52 -2.06
CA GLU A 21 32.00 10.14 -1.92
C GLU A 21 31.84 9.47 -3.30
N LYS A 22 32.38 8.27 -3.46
CA LYS A 22 32.26 7.52 -4.72
C LYS A 22 30.80 7.11 -4.94
N GLY A 23 30.22 7.56 -6.05
CA GLY A 23 28.82 7.30 -6.41
C GLY A 23 27.81 8.32 -5.85
N GLY A 24 28.29 9.33 -5.10
CA GLY A 24 27.50 10.48 -4.69
C GLY A 24 27.52 11.61 -5.72
N TYR A 25 26.83 12.69 -5.40
CA TYR A 25 26.80 13.89 -6.25
C TYR A 25 28.15 14.63 -6.19
N GLN A 26 28.62 15.16 -7.33
CA GLN A 26 29.75 16.10 -7.31
C GLN A 26 29.31 17.48 -6.82
N SER A 27 28.11 17.88 -7.17
CA SER A 27 27.35 19.00 -6.64
C SER A 27 25.88 18.69 -6.81
N TYR A 28 25.14 18.60 -5.73
CA TYR A 28 23.71 18.25 -5.78
C TYR A 28 22.93 19.25 -6.64
N ASP A 29 23.13 20.54 -6.43
CA ASP A 29 22.44 21.58 -7.20
C ASP A 29 22.77 21.52 -8.69
N GLY A 30 24.03 21.31 -9.06
CA GLY A 30 24.46 21.21 -10.46
C GLY A 30 23.91 19.97 -11.17
N GLN A 31 23.71 18.87 -10.45
CA GLN A 31 23.16 17.62 -11.02
C GLN A 31 21.63 17.59 -11.05
N THR A 32 20.95 18.37 -10.20
CA THR A 32 19.47 18.52 -10.24
C THR A 32 19.01 19.63 -11.19
N GLU A 33 19.86 20.56 -11.57
CA GLU A 33 19.54 21.66 -12.49
C GLU A 33 18.96 21.17 -13.85
N PRO A 34 19.47 20.10 -14.50
CA PRO A 34 18.93 19.60 -15.75
C PRO A 34 17.47 19.11 -15.68
N SER A 35 16.97 18.73 -14.52
CA SER A 35 15.58 18.28 -14.31
C SER A 35 14.58 19.45 -14.12
N ILE A 36 15.07 20.66 -13.87
CA ILE A 36 14.25 21.86 -13.64
C ILE A 36 13.29 22.16 -14.81
N PRO A 37 13.71 22.17 -16.07
CA PRO A 37 12.79 22.41 -17.19
C PRO A 37 11.68 21.37 -17.28
N LEU A 38 12.00 20.10 -16.99
CA LEU A 38 11.05 19.02 -16.98
C LEU A 38 9.98 19.23 -15.91
N VAL A 39 10.40 19.44 -14.66
CA VAL A 39 9.47 19.66 -13.54
C VAL A 39 8.64 20.93 -13.78
N THR A 40 9.25 21.99 -14.32
CA THR A 40 8.56 23.22 -14.71
C THR A 40 7.43 22.91 -15.71
N SER A 41 7.73 22.19 -16.80
CA SER A 41 6.73 21.80 -17.79
C SER A 41 5.60 20.94 -17.21
N ILE A 42 5.90 20.07 -16.24
CA ILE A 42 4.89 19.28 -15.54
C ILE A 42 3.98 20.19 -14.72
N LEU A 43 4.54 21.10 -13.93
CA LEU A 43 3.78 22.05 -13.10
C LEU A 43 2.89 22.97 -13.95
N ASP A 44 3.38 23.42 -15.09
CA ASP A 44 2.64 24.28 -16.03
C ASP A 44 1.37 23.59 -16.57
N ARG A 45 1.38 22.24 -16.73
CA ARG A 45 0.18 21.47 -17.12
C ARG A 45 -0.94 21.50 -16.08
N PHE A 46 -0.64 21.88 -14.85
CA PHE A 46 -1.63 21.99 -13.76
C PHE A 46 -2.14 23.41 -13.55
N GLU A 47 -1.62 24.44 -14.21
CA GLU A 47 -2.02 25.84 -14.00
C GLU A 47 -3.55 26.05 -14.15
N GLN A 48 -4.20 25.32 -15.05
CA GLN A 48 -5.64 25.42 -15.28
C GLN A 48 -6.50 24.77 -14.18
N ARG A 49 -5.91 24.02 -13.23
CA ARG A 49 -6.65 23.33 -12.16
C ARG A 49 -6.91 24.21 -10.93
N GLY A 50 -6.41 25.44 -10.91
CA GLY A 50 -6.62 26.40 -9.82
C GLY A 50 -5.66 26.26 -8.64
N PRO A 51 -5.77 27.16 -7.66
CA PRO A 51 -4.87 27.21 -6.50
C PRO A 51 -5.15 26.09 -5.50
N GLY A 52 -4.13 25.76 -4.68
CA GLY A 52 -4.25 24.82 -3.55
C GLY A 52 -3.89 23.38 -3.87
N LEU A 53 -3.32 23.10 -5.03
CA LEU A 53 -2.75 21.80 -5.35
C LEU A 53 -1.60 21.45 -4.42
N SER A 54 -1.36 20.15 -4.25
CA SER A 54 -0.26 19.64 -3.42
C SER A 54 0.63 18.71 -4.22
N VAL A 55 1.93 18.80 -3.93
CA VAL A 55 2.98 17.94 -4.50
C VAL A 55 3.74 17.24 -3.38
N LEU A 56 4.07 15.99 -3.63
CA LEU A 56 5.00 15.20 -2.84
C LEU A 56 6.23 14.90 -3.69
N ASP A 57 7.41 15.17 -3.15
CA ASP A 57 8.69 14.78 -3.74
C ASP A 57 9.35 13.74 -2.84
N VAL A 58 9.50 12.50 -3.33
CA VAL A 58 10.09 11.37 -2.60
C VAL A 58 11.56 11.30 -2.97
N GLY A 59 12.44 11.43 -1.98
CA GLY A 59 13.87 11.64 -2.19
C GLY A 59 14.18 13.08 -2.59
N CYS A 60 13.55 14.05 -1.91
CA CYS A 60 13.56 15.45 -2.34
C CYS A 60 14.91 16.17 -2.17
N GLY A 61 15.91 15.56 -1.52
CA GLY A 61 17.23 16.15 -1.28
C GLY A 61 17.15 17.54 -0.65
N TYR A 62 17.72 18.53 -1.32
CA TYR A 62 17.70 19.93 -0.87
C TYR A 62 16.39 20.67 -1.20
N GLY A 63 15.38 20.01 -1.76
CA GLY A 63 14.05 20.57 -2.04
C GLY A 63 13.99 21.47 -3.28
N THR A 64 14.89 21.31 -4.24
CA THR A 64 14.97 22.14 -5.46
C THR A 64 13.68 22.11 -6.27
N HIS A 65 13.09 20.92 -6.50
CA HIS A 65 11.84 20.77 -7.24
C HIS A 65 10.63 21.30 -6.46
N LEU A 66 10.61 21.07 -5.15
CA LEU A 66 9.56 21.60 -4.27
C LEU A 66 9.53 23.13 -4.25
N ARG A 67 10.70 23.78 -4.37
CA ARG A 67 10.77 25.24 -4.48
C ARG A 67 10.04 25.74 -5.72
N LEU A 68 10.20 25.08 -6.87
CA LEU A 68 9.51 25.45 -8.11
C LEU A 68 7.98 25.39 -7.96
N ALA A 69 7.49 24.40 -7.25
CA ALA A 69 6.07 24.24 -6.95
C ALA A 69 5.59 25.28 -5.91
N ALA A 70 6.40 25.53 -4.86
CA ALA A 70 6.09 26.53 -3.84
C ALA A 70 6.02 27.95 -4.40
N ASP A 71 6.86 28.27 -5.40
CA ASP A 71 6.83 29.57 -6.10
C ASP A 71 5.56 29.76 -6.93
N ARG A 72 4.85 28.67 -7.27
CA ARG A 72 3.53 28.64 -7.93
C ARG A 72 2.36 28.51 -6.95
N GLY A 73 2.59 28.58 -5.64
CA GLY A 73 1.55 28.53 -4.61
C GLY A 73 1.06 27.11 -4.28
N TRP A 74 1.80 26.07 -4.62
CA TRP A 74 1.48 24.71 -4.23
C TRP A 74 1.83 24.43 -2.76
N ARG A 75 1.09 23.51 -2.15
CA ARG A 75 1.46 22.92 -0.87
C ARG A 75 2.51 21.85 -1.10
N CYS A 76 3.69 21.99 -0.53
CA CYS A 76 4.86 21.20 -0.83
C CYS A 76 5.25 20.30 0.33
N PHE A 77 5.40 19.01 0.01
CA PHE A 77 5.78 17.96 0.96
C PHE A 77 6.97 17.20 0.40
N GLY A 78 7.92 16.85 1.24
CA GLY A 78 9.08 16.05 0.85
C GLY A 78 9.34 14.91 1.82
N ILE A 79 9.74 13.76 1.26
CA ILE A 79 10.33 12.65 2.01
C ILE A 79 11.81 12.64 1.68
N GLU A 80 12.65 12.74 2.72
CA GLU A 80 14.11 12.69 2.55
C GLU A 80 14.74 12.00 3.77
N PRO A 81 15.32 10.80 3.60
CA PRO A 81 15.93 10.07 4.71
C PRO A 81 17.18 10.74 5.30
N SER A 82 17.93 11.52 4.50
CA SER A 82 19.13 12.18 4.97
C SER A 82 18.84 13.36 5.90
N ALA A 83 19.31 13.29 7.13
CA ALA A 83 19.20 14.39 8.10
C ALA A 83 19.96 15.63 7.63
N HIS A 84 21.12 15.42 6.96
CA HIS A 84 21.90 16.50 6.37
C HIS A 84 21.08 17.24 5.29
N ALA A 85 20.52 16.50 4.31
CA ALA A 85 19.74 17.10 3.23
C ALA A 85 18.49 17.82 3.75
N ARG A 86 17.74 17.20 4.70
CA ARG A 86 16.59 17.87 5.33
C ARG A 86 16.97 19.16 6.05
N ARG A 87 18.14 19.22 6.70
CA ARG A 87 18.62 20.45 7.35
C ARG A 87 18.84 21.56 6.30
N ILE A 88 19.56 21.26 5.23
CA ILE A 88 19.82 22.22 4.14
C ILE A 88 18.49 22.68 3.49
N ALA A 89 17.58 21.76 3.22
CA ALA A 89 16.27 22.09 2.64
C ALA A 89 15.46 23.03 3.55
N ARG A 90 15.47 22.80 4.89
CA ARG A 90 14.80 23.70 5.85
C ARG A 90 15.47 25.08 5.92
N GLU A 91 16.78 25.13 5.87
CA GLU A 91 17.53 26.41 5.84
C GLU A 91 17.22 27.23 4.58
N ARG A 92 17.12 26.55 3.42
CA ARG A 92 16.85 27.20 2.12
C ARG A 92 15.40 27.65 1.94
N HIS A 93 14.44 26.89 2.45
CA HIS A 93 13.03 27.07 2.11
C HIS A 93 12.13 27.41 3.30
N GLY A 94 12.64 27.29 4.53
CA GLY A 94 11.88 27.60 5.74
C GLY A 94 10.59 26.77 5.85
N GLY A 95 9.52 27.39 6.34
CA GLY A 95 8.20 26.74 6.50
C GLY A 95 7.39 26.55 5.20
N ARG A 96 7.96 26.83 4.03
CA ARG A 96 7.28 26.67 2.73
C ARG A 96 7.15 25.21 2.29
N ILE A 97 7.96 24.31 2.86
CA ILE A 97 8.03 22.89 2.54
C ILE A 97 7.91 22.09 3.84
N ALA A 98 6.98 21.14 3.88
CA ALA A 98 6.86 20.17 4.97
C ALA A 98 7.75 18.94 4.66
N LEU A 99 8.67 18.60 5.57
CA LEU A 99 9.64 17.53 5.37
C LEU A 99 9.53 16.46 6.44
N VAL A 100 9.46 15.22 5.99
CA VAL A 100 9.53 14.00 6.82
C VAL A 100 10.73 13.14 6.40
N ASP A 101 11.19 12.23 7.26
CA ASP A 101 12.29 11.33 6.95
C ASP A 101 11.85 10.03 6.25
N LYS A 102 10.60 9.63 6.39
CA LYS A 102 10.06 8.41 5.78
C LYS A 102 8.57 8.54 5.47
N ALA A 103 8.08 7.66 4.59
CA ALA A 103 6.69 7.69 4.11
C ALA A 103 5.66 7.45 5.22
N GLU A 104 6.02 6.70 6.27
CA GLU A 104 5.18 6.43 7.44
C GLU A 104 4.82 7.68 8.23
N ASP A 105 5.69 8.67 8.21
CA ASP A 105 5.50 9.94 8.93
C ASP A 105 4.67 10.96 8.14
N LEU A 106 4.28 10.62 6.90
CA LEU A 106 3.32 11.43 6.15
C LEU A 106 1.96 11.43 6.84
N ILE A 107 1.42 12.63 7.03
CA ILE A 107 0.01 12.78 7.38
C ILE A 107 -0.83 12.31 6.18
N PRO A 108 -1.91 11.52 6.40
CA PRO A 108 -2.79 11.09 5.32
C PRO A 108 -3.25 12.28 4.47
N HIS A 109 -2.83 12.31 3.21
CA HIS A 109 -3.12 13.39 2.29
C HIS A 109 -3.01 12.90 0.85
N ARG A 110 -3.93 13.32 -0.02
CA ARG A 110 -3.88 13.02 -1.45
C ARG A 110 -3.16 14.11 -2.21
N PHE A 111 -2.18 13.72 -2.99
CA PHE A 111 -1.40 14.64 -3.81
C PHE A 111 -1.91 14.67 -5.25
N ALA A 112 -1.83 15.85 -5.88
CA ALA A 112 -2.07 15.98 -7.32
C ALA A 112 -0.88 15.47 -8.14
N LEU A 113 0.32 15.60 -7.57
CA LEU A 113 1.58 15.22 -8.20
C LEU A 113 2.49 14.53 -7.17
N VAL A 114 3.07 13.40 -7.54
CA VAL A 114 4.13 12.72 -6.81
C VAL A 114 5.35 12.62 -7.71
N LEU A 115 6.47 13.14 -7.25
CA LEU A 115 7.77 13.07 -7.93
C LEU A 115 8.64 12.00 -7.27
N MET A 116 9.35 11.22 -8.10
CA MET A 116 10.35 10.22 -7.69
C MET A 116 11.49 10.28 -8.71
N LEU A 117 12.28 11.35 -8.66
CA LEU A 117 13.30 11.62 -9.66
C LEU A 117 14.66 11.07 -9.21
N ASP A 118 15.25 10.21 -10.05
CA ASP A 118 16.52 9.52 -9.81
C ASP A 118 16.56 8.88 -8.40
N LEU A 119 15.47 8.19 -8.06
CA LEU A 119 15.27 7.55 -6.76
C LEU A 119 15.08 6.04 -6.87
N ILE A 120 14.31 5.58 -7.85
CA ILE A 120 13.79 4.21 -7.87
C ILE A 120 14.90 3.15 -7.99
N GLU A 121 16.03 3.49 -8.62
CA GLU A 121 17.22 2.66 -8.69
C GLU A 121 17.93 2.46 -7.36
N HIS A 122 17.69 3.34 -6.38
CA HIS A 122 18.24 3.27 -5.04
C HIS A 122 17.39 2.43 -4.08
N LEU A 123 16.16 2.08 -4.46
CA LEU A 123 15.24 1.35 -3.61
C LEU A 123 15.50 -0.17 -3.69
N LYS A 124 15.67 -0.82 -2.54
CA LYS A 124 15.76 -2.28 -2.47
C LYS A 124 14.46 -2.96 -2.86
N ASN A 125 13.35 -2.38 -2.42
CA ASN A 125 12.00 -2.85 -2.71
C ASN A 125 11.12 -1.65 -3.07
N PRO A 126 10.98 -1.33 -4.36
CA PRO A 126 10.13 -0.22 -4.79
C PRO A 126 8.65 -0.43 -4.46
N TYR A 127 8.18 -1.69 -4.42
CA TYR A 127 6.79 -1.99 -4.05
C TYR A 127 6.45 -1.51 -2.64
N GLU A 128 7.37 -1.65 -1.69
CA GLU A 128 7.17 -1.22 -0.30
C GLU A 128 6.95 0.29 -0.21
N VAL A 129 7.73 1.10 -0.92
CA VAL A 129 7.57 2.55 -0.93
C VAL A 129 6.22 2.94 -1.52
N PHE A 130 5.86 2.37 -2.67
CA PHE A 130 4.54 2.63 -3.26
C PHE A 130 3.40 2.18 -2.37
N PHE A 131 3.50 0.99 -1.76
CA PHE A 131 2.50 0.50 -0.82
C PHE A 131 2.27 1.48 0.34
N ARG A 132 3.35 2.01 0.94
CA ARG A 132 3.26 3.00 2.01
C ARG A 132 2.60 4.31 1.54
N LEU A 133 2.92 4.76 0.33
CA LEU A 133 2.27 5.93 -0.27
C LEU A 133 0.77 5.69 -0.55
N PHE A 134 0.39 4.52 -1.04
CA PHE A 134 -1.00 4.14 -1.21
C PHE A 134 -1.75 4.05 0.12
N SER A 135 -1.18 3.40 1.12
CA SER A 135 -1.81 3.24 2.45
C SER A 135 -2.01 4.57 3.18
N LYS A 136 -1.15 5.56 2.92
CA LYS A 136 -1.32 6.94 3.41
C LYS A 136 -2.31 7.78 2.57
N GLY A 137 -2.88 7.20 1.51
CA GLY A 137 -3.75 7.92 0.58
C GLY A 137 -3.02 8.96 -0.26
N ALA A 138 -1.68 8.94 -0.28
CA ALA A 138 -0.85 9.90 -1.02
C ALA A 138 -1.06 9.78 -2.53
N ILE A 139 -1.22 8.56 -3.04
CA ILE A 139 -1.52 8.26 -4.43
C ILE A 139 -2.96 7.79 -4.54
N GLY A 140 -3.69 8.34 -5.51
CA GLY A 140 -5.06 7.97 -5.84
C GLY A 140 -5.30 8.01 -7.35
N PRO A 141 -6.54 7.74 -7.82
CA PRO A 141 -6.84 7.64 -9.25
C PRO A 141 -6.44 8.88 -10.07
N ASP A 142 -6.52 10.07 -9.48
CA ASP A 142 -6.22 11.34 -10.16
C ASP A 142 -4.78 11.83 -9.96
N THR A 143 -3.99 11.13 -9.14
CA THR A 143 -2.59 11.50 -8.86
C THR A 143 -1.74 11.22 -10.10
N LEU A 144 -0.97 12.23 -10.55
CA LEU A 144 0.11 12.00 -11.49
C LEU A 144 1.36 11.59 -10.72
N VAL A 145 1.88 10.41 -11.01
CA VAL A 145 3.19 9.96 -10.53
C VAL A 145 4.21 10.12 -11.64
N VAL A 146 5.33 10.72 -11.31
CA VAL A 146 6.42 11.01 -12.26
C VAL A 146 7.71 10.43 -11.71
N LEU A 147 8.37 9.60 -12.52
CA LEU A 147 9.63 8.96 -12.16
C LEU A 147 10.70 9.25 -13.21
N SER A 148 11.95 9.37 -12.73
CA SER A 148 13.12 9.26 -13.61
C SER A 148 14.12 8.26 -13.05
N THR A 149 14.91 7.65 -13.95
CA THR A 149 15.99 6.72 -13.61
C THR A 149 16.94 6.54 -14.80
N PRO A 150 18.21 6.18 -14.58
CA PRO A 150 19.13 5.83 -15.66
C PRO A 150 18.62 4.65 -16.49
N ASN A 151 18.85 4.70 -17.80
CA ASN A 151 18.40 3.70 -18.75
C ASN A 151 19.43 2.57 -18.94
N ALA A 152 19.14 1.40 -18.40
CA ALA A 152 19.98 0.21 -18.54
C ALA A 152 20.06 -0.33 -19.99
N ARG A 153 19.24 0.19 -20.92
CA ARG A 153 19.30 -0.09 -22.35
C ARG A 153 19.78 1.09 -23.18
N SER A 154 20.40 2.11 -22.54
CA SER A 154 21.06 3.19 -23.28
C SER A 154 22.19 2.63 -24.17
N ALA A 155 22.54 3.35 -25.22
CA ALA A 155 23.62 2.95 -26.12
C ALA A 155 24.94 2.70 -25.36
N GLU A 156 25.25 3.53 -24.35
CA GLU A 156 26.42 3.38 -23.50
C GLU A 156 26.34 2.11 -22.64
N ALA A 157 25.18 1.85 -21.98
CA ALA A 157 24.97 0.68 -21.12
C ALA A 157 25.07 -0.64 -21.91
N VAL A 158 24.59 -0.66 -23.15
CA VAL A 158 24.64 -1.83 -24.04
C VAL A 158 26.04 -2.04 -24.60
N ALA A 159 26.76 -0.97 -24.98
CA ALA A 159 28.10 -1.05 -25.54
C ALA A 159 29.14 -1.55 -24.55
N ASP A 160 29.12 -1.06 -23.30
CA ASP A 160 30.01 -1.51 -22.22
C ASP A 160 29.31 -1.40 -20.85
N PRO A 161 28.60 -2.45 -20.42
CA PRO A 161 27.92 -2.44 -19.12
C PRO A 161 28.86 -2.25 -17.93
N ALA A 162 30.13 -2.59 -18.07
CA ALA A 162 31.11 -2.48 -16.99
C ALA A 162 31.59 -1.03 -16.78
N ARG A 163 31.60 -0.23 -17.86
CA ARG A 163 32.04 1.17 -17.87
C ARG A 163 30.87 2.16 -17.97
N TRP A 164 29.64 1.66 -17.94
CA TRP A 164 28.47 2.52 -18.01
C TRP A 164 28.50 3.58 -16.90
N THR A 165 28.33 4.85 -17.28
CA THR A 165 28.46 6.02 -16.38
C THR A 165 27.56 5.94 -15.15
N TYR A 166 26.36 5.36 -15.29
CA TYR A 166 25.39 5.24 -14.18
C TYR A 166 25.50 3.92 -13.40
N ARG A 167 26.53 3.14 -13.62
CA ARG A 167 26.82 1.94 -12.82
C ARG A 167 27.52 2.33 -11.51
N HIS A 168 26.73 2.65 -10.49
CA HIS A 168 27.22 3.14 -9.19
C HIS A 168 26.91 2.20 -8.03
N PRO A 169 27.47 0.97 -7.94
CA PRO A 169 27.33 0.19 -6.72
C PRO A 169 28.14 0.84 -5.58
N PRO A 170 27.66 0.85 -4.34
CA PRO A 170 26.46 0.15 -3.85
C PRO A 170 25.16 0.97 -3.90
N SER A 171 25.15 2.19 -4.42
CA SER A 171 24.01 3.09 -4.38
C SER A 171 22.91 2.73 -5.38
N HIS A 172 23.27 2.42 -6.63
CA HIS A 172 22.32 1.93 -7.61
C HIS A 172 22.12 0.42 -7.43
N LEU A 173 20.96 0.02 -6.91
CA LEU A 173 20.64 -1.37 -6.56
C LEU A 173 19.92 -2.11 -7.67
N ILE A 174 19.11 -1.39 -8.45
CA ILE A 174 18.30 -1.93 -9.55
C ILE A 174 18.52 -1.06 -10.78
N TYR A 175 18.69 -1.70 -11.93
CA TYR A 175 18.87 -1.02 -13.21
C TYR A 175 17.67 -1.27 -14.11
N TYR A 176 16.95 -0.20 -14.44
CA TYR A 176 15.70 -0.26 -15.18
C TYR A 176 15.88 -0.03 -16.68
N SER A 177 15.05 -0.70 -17.47
CA SER A 177 14.70 -0.30 -18.83
C SER A 177 13.30 0.36 -18.81
N ALA A 178 12.95 1.07 -19.89
CA ALA A 178 11.61 1.64 -20.01
C ALA A 178 10.52 0.56 -19.87
N GLU A 179 10.72 -0.61 -20.49
CA GLU A 179 9.82 -1.76 -20.39
C GLU A 179 9.68 -2.26 -18.93
N SER A 180 10.82 -2.48 -18.24
CA SER A 180 10.77 -2.98 -16.85
C SER A 180 10.12 -1.99 -15.89
N LEU A 181 10.29 -0.69 -16.12
CA LEU A 181 9.67 0.36 -15.34
C LEU A 181 8.15 0.45 -15.60
N GLN A 182 7.73 0.33 -16.86
CA GLN A 182 6.30 0.24 -17.21
C GLN A 182 5.63 -1.00 -16.60
N ILE A 183 6.31 -2.16 -16.66
CA ILE A 183 5.83 -3.39 -16.01
C ILE A 183 5.65 -3.17 -14.50
N LEU A 184 6.63 -2.55 -13.82
CA LEU A 184 6.52 -2.23 -12.40
C LEU A 184 5.29 -1.36 -12.11
N LEU A 185 5.09 -0.28 -12.88
CA LEU A 185 3.98 0.64 -12.67
C LEU A 185 2.62 0.00 -12.96
N ARG A 186 2.51 -0.81 -14.01
CA ARG A 186 1.29 -1.58 -14.30
C ARG A 186 0.97 -2.59 -13.19
N ARG A 187 2.00 -3.25 -12.59
CA ARG A 187 1.83 -4.11 -11.41
C ARG A 187 1.37 -3.34 -10.17
N LEU A 188 1.69 -2.06 -10.08
CA LEU A 188 1.17 -1.16 -9.05
C LEU A 188 -0.23 -0.62 -9.40
N GLY A 189 -0.89 -1.22 -10.40
CA GLY A 189 -2.27 -0.91 -10.77
C GLY A 189 -2.45 0.39 -11.54
N PHE A 190 -1.37 1.02 -12.03
CA PHE A 190 -1.49 2.19 -12.89
C PHE A 190 -1.98 1.75 -14.28
N THR A 191 -3.07 2.38 -14.75
CA THR A 191 -3.72 2.06 -16.03
C THR A 191 -3.21 2.92 -17.19
N ASP A 192 -2.78 4.14 -16.91
CA ASP A 192 -2.20 5.06 -17.88
C ASP A 192 -0.71 5.24 -17.55
N VAL A 193 0.15 4.53 -18.28
CA VAL A 193 1.59 4.52 -18.07
C VAL A 193 2.29 4.84 -19.38
N SER A 194 2.99 5.96 -19.41
CA SER A 194 3.83 6.35 -20.53
C SER A 194 5.29 6.44 -20.13
N ALA A 195 6.20 6.00 -21.01
CA ALA A 195 7.63 6.16 -20.85
C ALA A 195 8.19 7.00 -21.99
N SER A 196 9.18 7.83 -21.69
CA SER A 196 9.91 8.62 -22.67
C SER A 196 11.39 8.63 -22.34
N GLY A 197 12.24 8.84 -23.37
CA GLY A 197 13.66 9.03 -23.17
C GLY A 197 13.95 10.40 -22.58
N ALA A 198 14.75 10.46 -21.51
CA ALA A 198 15.32 11.68 -20.97
C ALA A 198 16.76 11.80 -21.47
N HIS A 199 17.08 12.91 -22.12
CA HIS A 199 18.45 13.27 -22.48
C HIS A 199 18.95 14.29 -21.48
N PRO A 200 20.22 14.27 -21.07
CA PRO A 200 20.79 15.34 -20.27
C PRO A 200 20.93 16.68 -21.02
N LEU A 201 20.35 16.81 -22.22
CA LEU A 201 20.41 18.05 -23.00
C LEU A 201 19.19 18.95 -22.80
N PRO A 202 19.40 20.26 -22.77
CA PRO A 202 18.36 21.23 -22.56
C PRO A 202 17.39 21.24 -23.74
N SER A 203 16.13 21.25 -23.41
CA SER A 203 14.97 21.51 -24.26
C SER A 203 14.34 20.34 -25.04
N ALA A 204 13.16 19.98 -24.57
CA ALA A 204 11.92 19.89 -25.36
C ALA A 204 11.70 18.73 -26.35
N GLN A 205 12.52 17.71 -26.42
CA GLN A 205 12.18 16.53 -27.23
C GLN A 205 12.14 15.26 -26.41
N LEU A 206 11.07 15.11 -25.64
CA LEU A 206 10.66 13.82 -25.10
C LEU A 206 10.13 12.98 -26.26
N ALA A 207 10.90 11.99 -26.73
CA ALA A 207 10.37 10.99 -27.65
C ALA A 207 9.49 10.03 -26.84
N ARG A 208 8.18 9.96 -27.13
CA ARG A 208 7.27 8.99 -26.56
C ARG A 208 7.54 7.61 -27.14
N PHE A 209 7.54 6.61 -26.29
CA PHE A 209 7.61 5.21 -26.67
C PHE A 209 6.18 4.65 -26.64
N ASP A 210 5.54 4.51 -27.79
CA ASP A 210 4.24 3.86 -27.92
C ASP A 210 4.44 2.34 -28.01
N ASP A 211 3.53 1.56 -27.39
CA ASP A 211 3.64 0.10 -27.26
C ASP A 211 3.76 -0.64 -28.62
N GLU A 212 3.27 -0.07 -29.73
CA GLU A 212 3.29 -0.70 -31.06
C GLU A 212 4.48 -0.32 -31.94
N HIS A 213 5.18 0.79 -31.66
CA HIS A 213 6.26 1.31 -32.49
C HIS A 213 7.48 1.75 -31.68
N SER A 214 7.72 1.12 -30.54
CA SER A 214 8.84 1.47 -29.67
C SER A 214 10.18 1.15 -30.37
N PRO A 215 11.14 2.10 -30.39
CA PRO A 215 12.54 1.81 -30.78
C PRO A 215 13.17 0.73 -29.90
N LEU A 216 12.51 0.32 -28.81
CA LEU A 216 12.92 -0.81 -27.98
C LEU A 216 12.95 -2.14 -28.75
N ASN A 217 12.16 -2.29 -29.80
CA ASN A 217 12.19 -3.47 -30.67
C ASN A 217 13.47 -3.56 -31.53
N ASP A 218 14.16 -2.44 -31.74
CA ASP A 218 15.42 -2.39 -32.50
C ASP A 218 16.68 -2.45 -31.62
N GLY A 219 16.53 -2.59 -30.29
CA GLY A 219 17.63 -2.79 -29.35
C GLY A 219 18.48 -1.56 -29.02
N LEU A 220 18.22 -0.41 -29.63
CA LEU A 220 19.00 0.82 -29.45
C LEU A 220 18.12 1.96 -28.93
N VAL A 221 18.10 2.18 -27.61
CA VAL A 221 17.53 3.39 -27.06
C VAL A 221 18.61 4.44 -26.92
N PRO A 222 18.53 5.58 -27.63
CA PRO A 222 19.62 6.58 -27.67
C PRO A 222 19.71 7.43 -26.38
N PHE A 223 18.79 7.25 -25.40
CA PHE A 223 18.68 8.12 -24.25
C PHE A 223 19.35 7.53 -23.01
N ALA A 224 20.12 8.36 -22.30
CA ALA A 224 20.82 7.97 -21.07
C ALA A 224 19.89 7.73 -19.87
N GLY A 225 18.75 8.42 -19.83
CA GLY A 225 17.74 8.31 -18.77
C GLY A 225 16.36 7.96 -19.32
N ILE A 226 15.50 7.46 -18.43
CA ILE A 226 14.10 7.17 -18.67
C ILE A 226 13.26 8.10 -17.81
N PHE A 227 12.16 8.57 -18.37
CA PHE A 227 11.15 9.34 -17.71
C PHE A 227 9.81 8.63 -17.89
N CYS A 228 9.11 8.36 -16.77
CA CYS A 228 7.81 7.74 -16.80
C CYS A 228 6.77 8.62 -16.12
N GLU A 229 5.58 8.67 -16.71
CA GLU A 229 4.37 9.23 -16.11
C GLU A 229 3.36 8.10 -15.92
N ALA A 230 2.69 8.10 -14.75
CA ALA A 230 1.70 7.09 -14.42
C ALA A 230 0.48 7.71 -13.73
N ARG A 231 -0.72 7.26 -14.08
CA ARG A 231 -2.01 7.69 -13.51
C ARG A 231 -2.97 6.52 -13.37
N GLY A 232 -4.05 6.75 -12.65
CA GLY A 232 -5.19 5.84 -12.59
C GLY A 232 -4.90 4.56 -11.83
N SER A 233 -4.17 4.63 -10.70
CA SER A 233 -3.91 3.42 -9.93
C SER A 233 -5.14 2.94 -9.17
N ASN A 234 -5.49 1.67 -9.35
CA ASN A 234 -6.46 0.91 -8.58
C ASN A 234 -5.79 -0.09 -7.61
N PHE A 235 -4.50 0.10 -7.32
CA PHE A 235 -3.70 -0.85 -6.54
C PHE A 235 -4.29 -1.15 -5.16
N MET A 236 -4.80 -0.16 -4.45
CA MET A 236 -5.43 -0.38 -3.13
C MET A 236 -6.71 -1.21 -3.24
N GLU A 237 -7.52 -1.01 -4.28
CA GLU A 237 -8.71 -1.82 -4.54
C GLU A 237 -8.31 -3.26 -4.89
N PHE A 238 -7.30 -3.42 -5.74
CA PHE A 238 -6.73 -4.73 -6.07
C PHE A 238 -6.17 -5.45 -4.83
N MET A 239 -5.46 -4.73 -3.96
CA MET A 239 -4.84 -5.27 -2.74
C MET A 239 -5.86 -5.60 -1.65
N HIS A 240 -7.06 -5.03 -1.69
CA HIS A 240 -8.03 -5.16 -0.60
C HIS A 240 -8.49 -6.61 -0.36
N GLU A 241 -8.42 -7.46 -1.38
CA GLU A 241 -8.81 -8.87 -1.32
C GLU A 241 -7.64 -9.85 -1.43
N ARG A 242 -6.44 -9.38 -1.78
CA ARG A 242 -5.36 -10.29 -2.21
C ARG A 242 -4.07 -10.05 -1.47
N TYR A 243 -3.54 -11.13 -0.95
CA TYR A 243 -2.19 -11.08 -0.39
C TYR A 243 -1.14 -10.93 -1.52
N VAL A 244 -0.28 -9.93 -1.38
CA VAL A 244 0.91 -9.73 -2.22
C VAL A 244 2.14 -9.78 -1.29
N PRO A 245 3.05 -10.74 -1.49
CA PRO A 245 4.24 -10.87 -0.64
C PRO A 245 5.05 -9.57 -0.54
N GLY A 246 5.44 -9.21 0.67
CA GLY A 246 6.26 -8.02 0.95
C GLY A 246 5.49 -6.69 0.97
N THR A 247 4.15 -6.70 0.84
CA THR A 247 3.32 -5.49 0.89
C THR A 247 2.37 -5.48 2.09
N TRP A 248 2.00 -6.63 2.60
CA TRP A 248 1.18 -6.79 3.79
C TRP A 248 2.03 -6.93 5.05
N SER A 249 1.38 -6.88 6.21
CA SER A 249 2.04 -7.10 7.49
C SER A 249 2.67 -8.50 7.58
N LYS A 250 3.66 -8.66 8.42
CA LYS A 250 4.24 -9.98 8.71
C LYS A 250 3.23 -10.96 9.26
N LEU A 251 2.24 -10.47 10.00
CA LEU A 251 1.16 -11.32 10.50
C LEU A 251 0.39 -11.99 9.35
N THR A 252 0.00 -11.22 8.33
CA THR A 252 -0.66 -11.76 7.13
C THR A 252 0.24 -12.73 6.37
N GLU A 253 1.55 -12.45 6.29
CA GLU A 253 2.53 -13.36 5.69
C GLU A 253 2.55 -14.72 6.42
N TYR A 254 2.51 -14.71 7.77
CA TYR A 254 2.47 -15.94 8.58
C TYR A 254 1.15 -16.70 8.46
N GLU A 255 0.09 -16.06 8.04
CA GLU A 255 -1.18 -16.72 7.75
C GLU A 255 -1.13 -17.46 6.41
N HIS A 256 -0.56 -16.85 5.38
CA HIS A 256 -0.63 -17.32 4.00
C HIS A 256 0.52 -18.27 3.60
N LEU A 257 1.78 -17.89 3.82
CA LEU A 257 2.93 -18.65 3.31
C LEU A 257 3.06 -20.06 3.90
N PRO A 258 2.80 -20.30 5.20
CA PRO A 258 2.93 -21.63 5.78
C PRO A 258 2.00 -22.68 5.17
N ARG A 259 0.82 -22.29 4.68
CA ARG A 259 -0.12 -23.21 4.02
C ARG A 259 0.48 -23.79 2.74
N TYR A 260 1.11 -22.94 1.93
CA TYR A 260 1.82 -23.40 0.73
C TYR A 260 3.10 -24.18 1.07
N ALA A 261 3.83 -23.80 2.12
CA ALA A 261 4.98 -24.56 2.61
C ALA A 261 4.56 -25.97 3.07
N PHE A 262 3.40 -26.10 3.71
CA PHE A 262 2.81 -27.37 4.08
C PHE A 262 2.40 -28.19 2.85
N ALA A 263 1.69 -27.58 1.90
CA ALA A 263 1.25 -28.24 0.67
C ALA A 263 2.39 -28.72 -0.22
N LYS A 264 3.58 -28.11 -0.15
CA LYS A 264 4.80 -28.56 -0.87
C LYS A 264 5.14 -30.02 -0.59
N GLY A 265 4.84 -30.55 0.61
CA GLY A 265 5.07 -31.94 0.94
C GLY A 265 4.27 -32.92 0.05
N PHE A 266 3.13 -32.49 -0.48
CA PHE A 266 2.27 -33.26 -1.39
C PHE A 266 2.53 -32.94 -2.87
N ALA A 267 3.29 -31.87 -3.16
CA ALA A 267 3.46 -31.35 -4.52
C ALA A 267 4.70 -31.91 -5.24
N VAL A 268 5.57 -32.64 -4.55
CA VAL A 268 6.84 -33.13 -5.14
C VAL A 268 6.57 -34.08 -6.31
N GLY A 269 6.96 -33.66 -7.53
CA GLY A 269 6.73 -34.42 -8.77
C GLY A 269 5.26 -34.57 -9.18
N ALA A 270 4.36 -33.79 -8.60
CA ALA A 270 2.91 -33.87 -8.81
C ALA A 270 2.42 -32.93 -9.93
N GLN A 271 1.29 -33.32 -10.54
CA GLN A 271 0.44 -32.45 -11.35
C GLN A 271 -0.46 -31.68 -10.38
N VAL A 272 -0.26 -30.38 -10.24
CA VAL A 272 -0.92 -29.53 -9.24
C VAL A 272 -1.91 -28.59 -9.88
N LEU A 273 -3.07 -28.42 -9.25
CA LEU A 273 -4.02 -27.35 -9.51
C LEU A 273 -4.05 -26.41 -8.29
N ASP A 274 -3.77 -25.13 -8.49
CA ASP A 274 -3.96 -24.09 -7.47
C ASP A 274 -5.21 -23.28 -7.81
N PHE A 275 -6.26 -23.45 -6.99
CA PHE A 275 -7.57 -22.89 -7.24
C PHE A 275 -7.83 -21.66 -6.38
N GLY A 276 -8.10 -20.51 -7.03
CA GLY A 276 -8.10 -19.20 -6.37
C GLY A 276 -6.67 -18.73 -6.08
N CYS A 277 -5.81 -18.77 -7.11
CA CYS A 277 -4.36 -18.56 -6.94
C CYS A 277 -3.99 -17.09 -6.62
N GLY A 278 -4.93 -16.13 -6.77
CA GLY A 278 -4.69 -14.72 -6.54
C GLY A 278 -3.49 -14.19 -7.33
N THR A 279 -2.54 -13.59 -6.62
CA THR A 279 -1.29 -13.05 -7.20
C THR A 279 -0.26 -14.11 -7.59
N GLY A 280 -0.57 -15.39 -7.43
CA GLY A 280 0.22 -16.51 -7.92
C GLY A 280 1.46 -16.87 -7.09
N TYR A 281 1.71 -16.24 -5.95
CA TYR A 281 2.88 -16.50 -5.09
C TYR A 281 2.94 -17.94 -4.60
N GLY A 282 1.77 -18.50 -4.26
CA GLY A 282 1.63 -19.87 -3.80
C GLY A 282 1.88 -20.88 -4.92
N ALA A 283 1.23 -20.68 -6.07
CA ALA A 283 1.46 -21.48 -7.26
C ALA A 283 2.95 -21.48 -7.67
N ALA A 284 3.61 -20.32 -7.61
CA ALA A 284 5.04 -20.20 -7.88
C ALA A 284 5.89 -20.98 -6.89
N ALA A 285 5.51 -20.98 -5.60
CA ALA A 285 6.18 -21.78 -4.57
C ALA A 285 6.03 -23.28 -4.80
N LEU A 286 4.84 -23.74 -5.24
CA LEU A 286 4.59 -25.17 -5.59
C LEU A 286 5.35 -25.59 -6.86
N ALA A 287 5.43 -24.72 -7.87
CA ALA A 287 6.15 -24.99 -9.11
C ALA A 287 7.66 -25.26 -8.92
N GLY A 288 8.21 -24.88 -7.77
CA GLY A 288 9.60 -25.20 -7.42
C GLY A 288 9.84 -26.71 -7.21
N VAL A 289 8.81 -27.49 -6.87
CA VAL A 289 8.90 -28.92 -6.55
C VAL A 289 7.97 -29.80 -7.38
N ALA A 290 6.90 -29.24 -7.96
CA ALA A 290 5.92 -29.94 -8.76
C ALA A 290 6.46 -30.29 -10.16
N GLU A 291 5.83 -31.27 -10.81
CA GLU A 291 6.04 -31.55 -12.23
C GLU A 291 5.44 -30.43 -13.08
N SER A 292 4.19 -30.04 -12.76
CA SER A 292 3.54 -28.85 -13.33
C SER A 292 2.50 -28.28 -12.37
N VAL A 293 2.24 -26.97 -12.49
CA VAL A 293 1.20 -26.26 -11.75
C VAL A 293 0.30 -25.53 -12.73
N THR A 294 -0.99 -25.83 -12.69
CA THR A 294 -2.05 -25.02 -13.31
C THR A 294 -2.65 -24.15 -12.21
N ALA A 295 -2.66 -22.85 -12.38
CA ALA A 295 -3.14 -21.90 -11.38
C ALA A 295 -4.30 -21.08 -11.95
N LEU A 296 -5.43 -21.10 -11.26
CA LEU A 296 -6.67 -20.49 -11.72
C LEU A 296 -7.13 -19.37 -10.80
N ASP A 297 -7.59 -18.29 -11.39
CA ASP A 297 -8.34 -17.25 -10.69
C ASP A 297 -9.44 -16.69 -11.59
N ILE A 298 -10.50 -16.15 -10.98
CA ILE A 298 -11.59 -15.50 -11.70
C ILE A 298 -11.21 -14.12 -12.21
N ASP A 299 -10.34 -13.43 -11.47
CA ASP A 299 -9.96 -12.05 -11.77
C ASP A 299 -8.85 -11.98 -12.83
N PRO A 300 -9.12 -11.35 -14.00
CA PRO A 300 -8.12 -11.14 -15.03
C PRO A 300 -6.93 -10.31 -14.54
N ALA A 301 -7.14 -9.36 -13.61
CA ALA A 301 -6.05 -8.52 -13.07
C ALA A 301 -5.10 -9.34 -12.19
N ALA A 302 -5.63 -10.24 -11.37
CA ALA A 302 -4.82 -11.17 -10.58
C ALA A 302 -3.98 -12.10 -11.47
N ILE A 303 -4.60 -12.68 -12.50
CA ILE A 303 -3.89 -13.54 -13.46
C ILE A 303 -2.83 -12.78 -14.25
N GLN A 304 -3.11 -11.55 -14.68
CA GLN A 304 -2.10 -10.73 -15.34
C GLN A 304 -0.93 -10.41 -14.40
N TRP A 305 -1.22 -10.02 -13.16
CA TRP A 305 -0.20 -9.84 -12.12
C TRP A 305 0.66 -11.10 -11.95
N ALA A 306 0.00 -12.26 -11.78
CA ALA A 306 0.67 -13.53 -11.55
C ALA A 306 1.61 -13.92 -12.71
N ARG A 307 1.17 -13.76 -13.96
CA ARG A 307 1.99 -14.00 -15.16
C ARG A 307 3.21 -13.09 -15.24
N ASP A 308 3.05 -11.84 -14.85
CA ASP A 308 4.13 -10.86 -14.87
C ASP A 308 5.12 -11.08 -13.72
N ALA A 309 4.61 -11.50 -12.55
CA ALA A 309 5.44 -11.71 -11.35
C ALA A 309 6.23 -13.02 -11.39
N HIS A 310 5.66 -14.08 -11.97
CA HIS A 310 6.19 -15.43 -11.83
C HIS A 310 6.43 -16.07 -13.19
N ARG A 311 7.70 -16.23 -13.57
CA ARG A 311 8.11 -16.91 -14.80
C ARG A 311 8.74 -18.26 -14.45
N ASN A 312 8.01 -19.33 -14.69
CA ASN A 312 8.49 -20.70 -14.52
C ASN A 312 7.86 -21.58 -15.62
N PRO A 313 8.62 -22.38 -16.40
CA PRO A 313 8.08 -23.21 -17.47
C PRO A 313 7.08 -24.28 -16.99
N ARG A 314 7.08 -24.61 -15.69
CA ARG A 314 6.14 -25.56 -15.08
C ARG A 314 4.86 -24.91 -14.56
N LEU A 315 4.71 -23.56 -14.68
CA LEU A 315 3.63 -22.79 -14.09
C LEU A 315 2.78 -22.15 -15.17
N HIS A 316 1.48 -22.44 -15.16
CA HIS A 316 0.50 -21.98 -16.12
C HIS A 316 -0.64 -21.26 -15.42
N PHE A 317 -0.81 -19.98 -15.70
CA PHE A 317 -1.88 -19.15 -15.15
C PHE A 317 -3.03 -19.03 -16.14
N GLU A 318 -4.25 -19.32 -15.71
CA GLU A 318 -5.45 -19.20 -16.52
C GLU A 318 -6.56 -18.45 -15.78
N GLN A 319 -7.18 -17.48 -16.46
CA GLN A 319 -8.38 -16.83 -15.94
C GLN A 319 -9.59 -17.75 -16.19
N ARG A 320 -10.27 -18.15 -15.12
CA ARG A 320 -11.47 -18.97 -15.20
C ARG A 320 -12.47 -18.65 -14.10
N SER A 321 -13.72 -18.46 -14.49
CA SER A 321 -14.86 -18.35 -13.56
C SER A 321 -15.52 -19.70 -13.25
N ASP A 322 -15.16 -20.73 -13.98
CA ASP A 322 -15.76 -22.06 -13.91
C ASP A 322 -14.68 -23.14 -13.90
N LEU A 323 -14.54 -23.83 -12.77
CA LEU A 323 -13.59 -24.93 -12.59
C LEU A 323 -13.93 -26.19 -13.39
N GLY A 324 -15.19 -26.38 -13.73
CA GLY A 324 -15.65 -27.66 -14.31
C GLY A 324 -15.41 -27.76 -15.81
N ARG A 325 -15.23 -26.68 -16.54
CA ARG A 325 -15.16 -26.69 -18.00
C ARG A 325 -13.72 -26.70 -18.51
N GLY A 326 -13.35 -27.76 -19.22
CA GLY A 326 -12.13 -27.80 -20.03
C GLY A 326 -10.88 -28.28 -19.32
N LEU A 327 -10.94 -28.64 -18.04
CA LEU A 327 -9.92 -29.40 -17.37
C LEU A 327 -10.23 -30.90 -17.45
N PRO A 328 -9.24 -31.76 -17.72
CA PRO A 328 -9.47 -33.20 -17.78
C PRO A 328 -9.77 -33.75 -16.38
N ALA A 329 -10.80 -34.59 -16.27
CA ALA A 329 -11.14 -35.30 -15.05
C ALA A 329 -9.96 -36.20 -14.60
N HIS A 330 -9.81 -36.39 -13.30
CA HIS A 330 -8.83 -37.31 -12.70
C HIS A 330 -7.38 -37.08 -13.16
N SER A 331 -6.98 -35.80 -13.33
CA SER A 331 -5.68 -35.44 -13.88
C SER A 331 -4.70 -34.88 -12.84
N PHE A 332 -5.20 -34.40 -11.69
CA PHE A 332 -4.36 -33.77 -10.69
C PHE A 332 -4.06 -34.68 -9.52
N ASP A 333 -2.78 -34.68 -9.09
CA ASP A 333 -2.33 -35.37 -7.89
C ASP A 333 -2.61 -34.53 -6.64
N LEU A 334 -2.59 -33.20 -6.79
CA LEU A 334 -2.86 -32.24 -5.72
C LEU A 334 -3.72 -31.09 -6.25
N VAL A 335 -4.72 -30.72 -5.46
CA VAL A 335 -5.39 -29.44 -5.59
C VAL A 335 -5.19 -28.64 -4.32
N THR A 336 -4.78 -27.37 -4.44
CA THR A 336 -4.73 -26.40 -3.35
C THR A 336 -5.87 -25.39 -3.53
N CYS A 337 -6.52 -24.99 -2.42
CA CYS A 337 -7.58 -24.00 -2.39
C CYS A 337 -7.51 -23.26 -1.04
N PHE A 338 -6.81 -22.15 -0.99
CA PHE A 338 -6.56 -21.43 0.26
C PHE A 338 -7.24 -20.07 0.26
N GLU A 339 -8.02 -19.80 1.33
CA GLU A 339 -8.73 -18.52 1.54
C GLU A 339 -9.51 -18.08 0.29
N MET A 340 -10.29 -19.00 -0.27
CA MET A 340 -11.13 -18.76 -1.44
C MET A 340 -12.58 -19.19 -1.21
N ILE A 341 -12.78 -20.29 -0.48
CA ILE A 341 -14.09 -20.91 -0.38
C ILE A 341 -15.12 -20.05 0.38
N GLU A 342 -14.68 -19.17 1.26
CA GLU A 342 -15.49 -18.20 2.00
C GLU A 342 -15.99 -17.03 1.14
N HIS A 343 -15.37 -16.77 -0.01
CA HIS A 343 -15.74 -15.70 -0.93
C HIS A 343 -16.95 -16.02 -1.81
N VAL A 344 -17.49 -17.24 -1.72
CA VAL A 344 -18.62 -17.68 -2.51
C VAL A 344 -19.78 -18.17 -1.63
N ASP A 345 -21.01 -18.13 -2.17
CA ASP A 345 -22.18 -18.63 -1.48
C ASP A 345 -22.16 -20.14 -1.31
N HIS A 346 -23.07 -20.67 -0.48
CA HIS A 346 -23.12 -22.08 -0.12
C HIS A 346 -23.29 -23.03 -1.31
N ASP A 347 -24.13 -22.68 -2.28
CA ASP A 347 -24.36 -23.52 -3.46
C ASP A 347 -23.12 -23.58 -4.33
N THR A 348 -22.42 -22.46 -4.46
CA THR A 348 -21.14 -22.34 -5.17
C THR A 348 -20.02 -23.07 -4.43
N GLN A 349 -20.01 -23.04 -3.07
CA GLN A 349 -19.07 -23.85 -2.26
C GLN A 349 -19.23 -25.34 -2.59
N ILE A 350 -20.45 -25.87 -2.56
CA ILE A 350 -20.75 -27.28 -2.89
C ILE A 350 -20.34 -27.60 -4.34
N ALA A 351 -20.65 -26.72 -5.29
CA ALA A 351 -20.30 -26.93 -6.69
C ALA A 351 -18.78 -26.95 -6.90
N SER A 352 -18.05 -26.06 -6.22
CA SER A 352 -16.58 -25.98 -6.26
C SER A 352 -15.94 -27.24 -5.71
N ILE A 353 -16.35 -27.72 -4.53
CA ILE A 353 -15.81 -28.96 -3.94
C ILE A 353 -16.10 -30.17 -4.81
N ARG A 354 -17.32 -30.27 -5.39
CA ARG A 354 -17.68 -31.32 -6.33
C ARG A 354 -16.79 -31.31 -7.57
N SER A 355 -16.54 -30.14 -8.13
CA SER A 355 -15.67 -29.98 -9.29
C SER A 355 -14.23 -30.38 -8.96
N ILE A 356 -13.68 -29.90 -7.84
CA ILE A 356 -12.35 -30.28 -7.36
C ILE A 356 -12.23 -31.80 -7.21
N ALA A 357 -13.21 -32.44 -6.57
CA ALA A 357 -13.19 -33.89 -6.38
C ALA A 357 -13.18 -34.65 -7.71
N SER A 358 -13.85 -34.14 -8.75
CA SER A 358 -13.86 -34.76 -10.08
C SER A 358 -12.56 -34.61 -10.86
N LEU A 359 -11.75 -33.58 -10.53
CA LEU A 359 -10.46 -33.29 -11.17
C LEU A 359 -9.32 -34.11 -10.55
N LEU A 360 -9.47 -34.49 -9.29
CA LEU A 360 -8.43 -35.25 -8.56
C LEU A 360 -8.33 -36.69 -9.07
N LYS A 361 -7.12 -37.20 -9.18
CA LYS A 361 -6.85 -38.65 -9.35
C LYS A 361 -7.41 -39.40 -8.14
N ARG A 362 -7.54 -40.74 -8.27
CA ARG A 362 -8.09 -41.58 -7.21
C ARG A 362 -7.39 -41.41 -5.86
N ASP A 363 -6.05 -41.33 -5.86
CA ASP A 363 -5.19 -41.12 -4.71
C ASP A 363 -4.79 -39.67 -4.52
N GLY A 364 -5.33 -38.77 -5.36
CA GLY A 364 -5.10 -37.33 -5.32
C GLY A 364 -5.62 -36.71 -4.03
N LYS A 365 -5.06 -35.56 -3.68
CA LYS A 365 -5.35 -34.85 -2.45
C LYS A 365 -5.84 -33.43 -2.72
N LEU A 366 -6.84 -33.01 -1.96
CA LEU A 366 -7.20 -31.61 -1.79
C LEU A 366 -6.57 -31.10 -0.48
N VAL A 367 -5.85 -29.97 -0.54
CA VAL A 367 -5.48 -29.21 0.64
C VAL A 367 -6.20 -27.88 0.56
N ILE A 368 -7.08 -27.63 1.54
CA ILE A 368 -8.00 -26.49 1.51
C ILE A 368 -8.01 -25.79 2.88
N SER A 369 -8.14 -24.47 2.89
CA SER A 369 -8.30 -23.68 4.11
C SER A 369 -9.50 -22.75 4.03
N THR A 370 -9.96 -22.34 5.23
CA THR A 370 -10.95 -21.29 5.43
C THR A 370 -10.68 -20.61 6.79
N PRO A 371 -10.93 -19.30 6.94
CA PRO A 371 -10.75 -18.60 8.22
C PRO A 371 -11.73 -19.12 9.28
N ASN A 372 -11.38 -18.89 10.55
CA ASN A 372 -12.24 -19.24 11.66
C ASN A 372 -13.15 -18.06 12.04
N PRO A 373 -14.48 -18.15 11.88
CA PRO A 373 -15.41 -17.06 12.17
C PRO A 373 -15.42 -16.60 13.64
N ARG A 374 -14.82 -17.37 14.57
CA ARG A 374 -14.63 -16.92 15.96
C ARG A 374 -13.49 -15.94 16.13
N VAL A 375 -12.57 -15.87 15.16
CA VAL A 375 -11.35 -15.05 15.21
C VAL A 375 -11.45 -13.88 14.24
N THR A 376 -12.08 -14.06 13.08
CA THR A 376 -12.23 -13.03 12.04
C THR A 376 -12.71 -11.68 12.56
N PRO A 377 -13.68 -11.57 13.50
CA PRO A 377 -14.12 -10.27 14.02
C PRO A 377 -13.04 -9.47 14.73
N HIS A 378 -11.96 -10.11 15.19
CA HIS A 378 -10.82 -9.42 15.82
C HIS A 378 -9.89 -8.74 14.79
N TYR A 379 -9.97 -9.13 13.51
CA TYR A 379 -9.24 -8.51 12.40
C TYR A 379 -10.04 -7.45 11.64
N GLY A 380 -11.33 -7.26 11.98
CA GLY A 380 -12.27 -6.42 11.26
C GLY A 380 -13.16 -7.23 10.30
N GLU A 381 -14.30 -6.64 9.93
CA GLU A 381 -15.20 -7.26 8.94
C GLU A 381 -14.54 -7.25 7.55
N ASN A 382 -14.55 -8.42 6.90
CA ASN A 382 -14.16 -8.54 5.50
C ASN A 382 -15.44 -8.56 4.62
N PRO A 383 -15.73 -7.50 3.86
CA PRO A 383 -16.95 -7.41 3.06
C PRO A 383 -17.00 -8.43 1.91
N TYR A 384 -15.89 -9.10 1.62
CA TYR A 384 -15.78 -10.09 0.54
C TYR A 384 -16.05 -11.52 1.02
N HIS A 385 -16.09 -11.77 2.34
CA HIS A 385 -16.47 -13.07 2.88
C HIS A 385 -17.99 -13.23 2.87
N LEU A 386 -18.50 -13.97 1.89
CA LEU A 386 -19.93 -14.22 1.78
C LEU A 386 -20.41 -15.28 2.77
N ARG A 387 -19.57 -16.28 3.05
CA ARG A 387 -19.90 -17.35 4.00
C ARG A 387 -18.66 -17.96 4.63
N GLU A 388 -18.32 -17.52 5.83
CA GLU A 388 -17.35 -18.19 6.70
C GLU A 388 -17.99 -19.43 7.36
N MET A 389 -17.19 -20.43 7.69
CA MET A 389 -17.63 -21.71 8.25
C MET A 389 -16.88 -22.04 9.52
N ASN A 390 -17.59 -22.49 10.54
CA ASN A 390 -16.96 -23.15 11.66
C ASN A 390 -16.44 -24.54 11.28
N GLU A 391 -15.71 -25.20 12.17
CA GLU A 391 -15.07 -26.49 11.89
C GLU A 391 -16.06 -27.58 11.46
N ASP A 392 -17.23 -27.66 12.13
CA ASP A 392 -18.24 -28.67 11.84
C ASP A 392 -18.89 -28.43 10.47
N GLU A 393 -19.25 -27.19 10.16
CA GLU A 393 -19.79 -26.80 8.84
C GLU A 393 -18.80 -27.06 7.72
N PHE A 394 -17.51 -26.81 7.97
CA PHE A 394 -16.45 -27.07 6.99
C PHE A 394 -16.27 -28.57 6.76
N LEU A 395 -16.33 -29.40 7.81
CA LEU A 395 -16.35 -30.86 7.70
C LEU A 395 -17.58 -31.36 6.94
N GLU A 396 -18.78 -30.80 7.21
CA GLU A 396 -20.01 -31.14 6.52
C GLU A 396 -19.97 -30.82 5.02
N LEU A 397 -19.28 -29.75 4.63
CA LEU A 397 -19.06 -29.39 3.23
C LEU A 397 -18.17 -30.43 2.51
N LEU A 398 -17.14 -30.98 3.18
CA LEU A 398 -16.10 -31.82 2.57
C LEU A 398 -16.47 -33.32 2.54
N ARG A 399 -17.06 -33.84 3.61
CA ARG A 399 -17.34 -35.28 3.79
C ARG A 399 -18.19 -35.95 2.69
N PRO A 400 -19.15 -35.25 2.04
CA PRO A 400 -19.91 -35.85 0.95
C PRO A 400 -19.09 -36.23 -0.31
N PHE A 401 -17.90 -35.62 -0.44
CA PHE A 401 -17.07 -35.75 -1.65
C PHE A 401 -15.76 -36.51 -1.43
N PHE A 402 -15.35 -36.74 -0.19
CA PHE A 402 -14.08 -37.40 0.13
C PHE A 402 -14.26 -38.47 1.19
N GLY A 403 -13.69 -39.65 0.93
CA GLY A 403 -13.73 -40.76 1.89
C GLY A 403 -12.93 -40.51 3.17
N HIS A 404 -11.88 -39.69 3.09
CA HIS A 404 -11.01 -39.35 4.19
C HIS A 404 -10.82 -37.82 4.25
N VAL A 405 -11.10 -37.23 5.41
CA VAL A 405 -10.90 -35.79 5.69
C VAL A 405 -10.10 -35.70 6.99
N LEU A 406 -8.88 -35.21 6.88
CA LEU A 406 -8.03 -34.90 8.02
C LEU A 406 -8.13 -33.40 8.30
N MET A 407 -8.75 -33.03 9.44
CA MET A 407 -8.86 -31.64 9.87
C MET A 407 -7.63 -31.24 10.67
N LEU A 408 -6.99 -30.19 10.24
CA LEU A 408 -5.88 -29.52 10.89
C LEU A 408 -6.29 -28.09 11.29
N ARG A 409 -5.53 -27.49 12.18
CA ARG A 409 -5.78 -26.15 12.67
C ARG A 409 -4.50 -25.35 12.58
N GLN A 410 -4.62 -24.08 12.21
CA GLN A 410 -3.50 -23.15 12.13
C GLN A 410 -3.58 -22.14 13.26
N TRP A 411 -2.43 -21.90 13.91
CA TRP A 411 -2.23 -20.83 14.87
C TRP A 411 -1.05 -19.98 14.45
N VAL A 412 -1.09 -18.67 14.73
CA VAL A 412 0.08 -17.80 14.73
C VAL A 412 0.45 -17.55 16.18
N CYS A 413 1.62 -18.03 16.58
CA CYS A 413 2.09 -17.97 17.97
C CYS A 413 3.39 -17.16 18.03
N PRO A 414 3.40 -15.98 18.64
CA PRO A 414 4.63 -15.30 18.98
C PRO A 414 5.47 -16.22 19.88
N SER A 415 6.73 -16.42 19.54
CA SER A 415 7.64 -17.26 20.30
C SER A 415 8.94 -16.51 20.59
N VAL A 416 9.52 -16.80 21.76
CA VAL A 416 10.84 -16.30 22.15
C VAL A 416 11.74 -17.52 22.29
N MET A 417 12.88 -17.50 21.60
CA MET A 417 13.91 -18.52 21.73
C MET A 417 15.09 -17.96 22.52
N ILE A 418 15.61 -18.75 23.41
CA ILE A 418 16.87 -18.51 24.13
C ILE A 418 17.77 -19.69 23.85
N GLY A 419 18.84 -19.48 23.11
CA GLY A 419 19.78 -20.51 22.70
C GLY A 419 21.09 -19.91 22.17
N ASP A 420 22.07 -20.73 21.93
CA ASP A 420 23.35 -20.35 21.33
C ASP A 420 23.34 -20.37 19.80
N GLU A 421 22.29 -20.93 19.19
CA GLU A 421 22.08 -20.96 17.74
C GLU A 421 20.70 -20.37 17.38
N PRO A 422 20.57 -19.73 16.18
CA PRO A 422 19.31 -19.09 15.76
C PRO A 422 18.15 -20.09 15.57
N ILE A 423 18.43 -21.35 15.25
CA ILE A 423 17.44 -22.42 15.10
C ILE A 423 18.02 -23.70 15.74
N PRO A 424 17.71 -23.96 17.02
CA PRO A 424 18.14 -25.16 17.68
C PRO A 424 17.47 -26.42 17.08
N SER A 425 18.12 -27.57 17.21
CA SER A 425 17.49 -28.83 16.80
C SER A 425 16.23 -29.11 17.61
N ARG A 426 15.31 -29.93 17.07
CA ARG A 426 14.02 -30.22 17.74
C ARG A 426 14.21 -30.79 19.14
N GLU A 427 15.27 -31.56 19.37
CA GLU A 427 15.64 -32.18 20.65
C GLU A 427 16.13 -31.15 21.67
N GLN A 428 16.57 -29.98 21.23
CA GLN A 428 17.11 -28.91 22.08
C GLN A 428 16.01 -27.88 22.47
N ILE A 429 14.78 -28.03 21.95
CA ILE A 429 13.69 -27.07 22.21
C ILE A 429 12.88 -27.53 23.41
N LEU A 430 12.93 -26.76 24.50
CA LEU A 430 12.00 -26.87 25.61
C LEU A 430 10.77 -25.99 25.36
N PHE A 431 9.63 -26.62 25.11
CA PHE A 431 8.38 -25.89 24.96
C PHE A 431 7.80 -25.52 26.33
N SER A 432 7.60 -24.24 26.60
CA SER A 432 6.89 -23.76 27.76
C SER A 432 5.84 -22.71 27.34
N SER A 433 4.76 -22.59 28.10
CA SER A 433 3.74 -21.57 27.90
C SER A 433 3.91 -20.45 28.91
N LEU A 434 3.86 -19.18 28.48
CA LEU A 434 3.90 -18.00 29.36
C LEU A 434 2.59 -17.78 30.15
N ALA A 435 1.51 -18.39 29.71
CA ALA A 435 0.24 -18.42 30.42
C ALA A 435 -0.09 -19.86 30.78
N GLU A 436 -0.77 -20.10 31.90
CA GLU A 436 -1.53 -21.33 32.06
C GLU A 436 -2.42 -21.42 30.84
N ALA A 437 -2.10 -22.35 29.92
CA ALA A 437 -2.72 -22.41 28.62
C ALA A 437 -4.24 -22.39 28.83
N PRO A 438 -4.97 -21.40 28.35
CA PRO A 438 -6.40 -21.54 28.25
C PRO A 438 -6.60 -22.80 27.44
N ALA A 439 -7.43 -23.71 27.91
CA ALA A 439 -7.57 -25.08 27.39
C ALA A 439 -7.83 -25.15 25.87
N SER A 440 -8.02 -24.00 25.19
CA SER A 440 -8.08 -23.86 23.73
C SER A 440 -8.04 -22.40 23.29
N ALA A 441 -6.87 -21.86 22.95
CA ALA A 441 -6.87 -20.68 22.08
C ALA A 441 -7.50 -21.10 20.72
N PRO A 442 -8.49 -20.35 20.22
CA PRO A 442 -9.09 -20.68 18.93
C PRO A 442 -8.03 -20.59 17.82
N PRO A 443 -8.02 -21.54 16.86
CA PRO A 443 -7.16 -21.43 15.69
C PRO A 443 -7.62 -20.23 14.83
N ILE A 444 -6.69 -19.64 14.09
CA ILE A 444 -7.01 -18.55 13.15
C ILE A 444 -7.71 -19.08 11.89
N ALA A 445 -7.38 -20.30 11.49
CA ALA A 445 -7.96 -20.96 10.33
C ALA A 445 -8.05 -22.48 10.51
N PHE A 446 -8.93 -23.08 9.74
CA PHE A 446 -9.04 -24.52 9.54
C PHE A 446 -8.35 -24.91 8.24
N VAL A 447 -7.57 -25.98 8.26
CA VAL A 447 -6.89 -26.56 7.09
C VAL A 447 -7.31 -28.01 6.99
N ALA A 448 -7.87 -28.43 5.86
CA ALA A 448 -8.24 -29.81 5.65
C ALA A 448 -7.39 -30.47 4.55
N VAL A 449 -6.95 -31.70 4.80
CA VAL A 449 -6.43 -32.60 3.76
C VAL A 449 -7.49 -33.64 3.47
N CYS A 450 -7.93 -33.72 2.21
CA CYS A 450 -9.01 -34.59 1.78
C CYS A 450 -8.52 -35.56 0.70
N SER A 451 -8.94 -36.82 0.74
CA SER A 451 -8.63 -37.82 -0.27
C SER A 451 -9.68 -38.94 -0.28
N ASN A 452 -9.77 -39.69 -1.37
CA ASN A 452 -10.57 -40.92 -1.42
C ASN A 452 -9.77 -42.17 -0.97
N GLU A 453 -8.48 -42.05 -0.85
CA GLU A 453 -7.61 -43.08 -0.26
C GLU A 453 -7.12 -42.62 1.15
N PRO A 454 -6.73 -43.56 2.02
CA PRO A 454 -6.26 -43.22 3.36
C PRO A 454 -5.12 -42.20 3.34
N ILE A 455 -5.25 -41.17 4.15
CA ILE A 455 -4.25 -40.12 4.26
C ILE A 455 -3.16 -40.61 5.23
N PRO A 456 -1.88 -40.69 4.81
CA PRO A 456 -0.78 -41.01 5.71
C PRO A 456 -0.72 -40.03 6.87
N SER A 457 -0.09 -40.41 7.97
CA SER A 457 0.14 -39.49 9.09
C SER A 457 0.90 -38.27 8.60
N VAL A 458 0.33 -37.10 8.80
CA VAL A 458 0.89 -35.83 8.36
C VAL A 458 1.69 -35.24 9.51
N THR A 459 2.95 -34.92 9.25
CA THR A 459 3.78 -34.16 10.20
C THR A 459 3.32 -32.71 10.19
N GLY A 460 3.01 -32.14 11.35
CA GLY A 460 2.69 -30.71 11.48
C GLY A 460 3.88 -29.85 11.05
N LEU A 461 3.60 -28.69 10.46
CA LEU A 461 4.58 -27.67 10.12
C LEU A 461 4.67 -26.67 11.27
N CYS A 462 5.88 -26.38 11.74
CA CYS A 462 6.17 -25.23 12.57
C CYS A 462 7.22 -24.38 11.84
N GLN A 463 6.89 -23.14 11.55
CA GLN A 463 7.77 -22.22 10.84
C GLN A 463 8.16 -21.08 11.77
N PHE A 464 9.45 -20.83 11.91
CA PHE A 464 9.97 -19.72 12.68
C PHE A 464 10.46 -18.62 11.74
N ASP A 465 10.11 -17.38 12.04
CA ASP A 465 10.74 -16.21 11.45
C ASP A 465 11.85 -15.72 12.37
N THR A 466 13.07 -15.73 11.88
CA THR A 466 14.26 -15.24 12.59
C THR A 466 14.61 -13.80 12.21
N SER A 467 13.80 -13.15 11.36
CA SER A 467 14.00 -11.75 11.01
C SER A 467 13.57 -10.83 12.16
N VAL A 468 14.13 -9.63 12.18
CA VAL A 468 13.69 -8.55 13.10
C VAL A 468 12.47 -7.80 12.58
N ASP A 469 11.94 -8.17 11.42
CA ASP A 469 10.91 -7.44 10.71
C ASP A 469 9.60 -7.37 11.50
N PHE A 470 9.19 -8.47 12.13
CA PHE A 470 8.00 -8.50 12.99
C PHE A 470 8.11 -7.53 14.17
N ALA A 471 9.26 -7.52 14.85
CA ALA A 471 9.49 -6.61 15.97
C ALA A 471 9.51 -5.15 15.53
N ARG A 472 10.07 -4.88 14.34
CA ARG A 472 10.08 -3.54 13.74
C ARG A 472 8.67 -3.07 13.41
N GLU A 473 7.87 -3.88 12.71
CA GLU A 473 6.47 -3.56 12.37
C GLU A 473 5.62 -3.33 13.62
N THR A 474 5.78 -4.16 14.64
CA THR A 474 5.06 -4.00 15.91
C THR A 474 5.41 -2.66 16.58
N SER A 475 6.70 -2.33 16.66
CA SER A 475 7.16 -1.06 17.24
C SER A 475 6.69 0.15 16.43
N GLU A 476 6.66 0.07 15.11
CA GLU A 476 6.16 1.12 14.22
C GLU A 476 4.65 1.32 14.39
N THR A 477 3.89 0.22 14.51
CA THR A 477 2.45 0.25 14.77
C THR A 477 2.16 0.90 16.12
N GLU A 478 2.88 0.51 17.18
CA GLU A 478 2.73 1.10 18.51
C GLU A 478 3.02 2.60 18.51
N ARG A 479 4.10 3.04 17.85
CA ARG A 479 4.43 4.48 17.71
C ARG A 479 3.35 5.23 16.96
N THR A 480 2.83 4.65 15.88
CA THR A 480 1.74 5.24 15.10
C THR A 480 0.48 5.40 15.93
N LEU A 481 0.10 4.37 16.69
CA LEU A 481 -1.05 4.43 17.61
C LEU A 481 -0.87 5.48 18.71
N GLN A 482 0.33 5.59 19.28
CA GLN A 482 0.64 6.62 20.27
C GLN A 482 0.52 8.03 19.67
N THR A 483 1.04 8.24 18.46
CA THR A 483 0.96 9.52 17.76
C THR A 483 -0.49 9.89 17.43
N LEU A 484 -1.26 8.96 16.86
CA LEU A 484 -2.68 9.15 16.57
C LEU A 484 -3.49 9.40 17.84
N GLY A 485 -3.16 8.72 18.93
CA GLY A 485 -3.78 8.94 20.25
C GLY A 485 -3.54 10.37 20.75
N ALA A 486 -2.31 10.87 20.66
CA ALA A 486 -1.96 12.22 21.04
C ALA A 486 -2.64 13.28 20.15
N GLU A 487 -2.66 13.07 18.82
CA GLU A 487 -3.36 13.95 17.88
C GLU A 487 -4.87 13.99 18.14
N ASN A 488 -5.50 12.83 18.37
CA ASN A 488 -6.91 12.76 18.70
C ASN A 488 -7.22 13.46 20.02
N TYR A 489 -6.35 13.32 21.02
CA TYR A 489 -6.51 14.03 22.29
C TYR A 489 -6.47 15.55 22.07
N THR A 490 -5.48 16.06 21.31
CA THR A 490 -5.36 17.49 20.99
C THR A 490 -6.59 17.99 20.21
N ARG A 491 -7.02 17.24 19.20
CA ARG A 491 -8.21 17.58 18.40
C ARG A 491 -9.50 17.60 19.22
N ASN A 492 -9.64 16.68 20.16
CA ASN A 492 -10.78 16.68 21.09
C ASN A 492 -10.77 17.88 22.04
N GLN A 493 -9.62 18.33 22.47
CA GLN A 493 -9.46 19.57 23.27
C GLN A 493 -9.87 20.81 22.45
N GLU A 494 -9.43 20.89 21.19
CA GLU A 494 -9.81 21.97 20.28
C GLU A 494 -11.32 21.99 20.01
N LEU A 495 -11.92 20.80 19.76
CA LEU A 495 -13.37 20.66 19.58
C LEU A 495 -14.14 21.09 20.82
N ALA A 496 -13.69 20.74 22.01
CA ALA A 496 -14.30 21.17 23.26
C ALA A 496 -14.23 22.70 23.42
N SER A 497 -13.07 23.30 23.12
CA SER A 497 -12.89 24.76 23.14
C SER A 497 -13.80 25.47 22.15
N LEU A 498 -13.87 25.01 20.91
CA LEU A 498 -14.76 25.54 19.87
C LEU A 498 -16.23 25.39 20.23
N SER A 499 -16.61 24.27 20.84
CA SER A 499 -17.97 24.03 21.31
C SER A 499 -18.37 25.02 22.39
N GLN A 500 -17.43 25.33 23.31
CA GLN A 500 -17.66 26.32 24.37
C GLN A 500 -17.78 27.74 23.80
N GLN A 501 -16.93 28.10 22.83
CA GLN A 501 -17.03 29.39 22.13
C GLN A 501 -18.36 29.52 21.37
N LEU A 502 -18.82 28.44 20.72
CA LEU A 502 -20.10 28.41 20.01
C LEU A 502 -21.28 28.61 20.98
N LEU A 503 -21.19 28.05 22.17
CA LEU A 503 -22.19 28.20 23.22
C LEU A 503 -22.29 29.68 23.63
N VAL A 504 -21.15 30.32 23.92
CA VAL A 504 -21.08 31.76 24.28
C VAL A 504 -21.65 32.63 23.15
N CYS A 505 -21.23 32.41 21.91
CA CYS A 505 -21.75 33.15 20.76
C CYS A 505 -23.27 32.96 20.59
N ASN A 506 -23.80 31.76 20.82
CA ASN A 506 -25.25 31.51 20.75
C ASN A 506 -26.00 32.24 21.87
N GLU A 507 -25.45 32.32 23.07
CA GLU A 507 -26.04 33.09 24.19
C GLU A 507 -26.05 34.60 23.87
N GLU A 508 -24.94 35.13 23.32
CA GLU A 508 -24.85 36.51 22.87
C GLU A 508 -25.86 36.81 21.76
N LEU A 509 -25.97 35.93 20.77
CA LEU A 509 -26.96 36.03 19.70
C LEU A 509 -28.38 36.00 20.24
N ALA A 510 -28.66 35.13 21.22
CA ALA A 510 -29.95 35.08 21.86
C ALA A 510 -30.27 36.37 22.63
N ALA A 511 -29.29 36.96 23.32
CA ALA A 511 -29.41 38.24 24.01
C ALA A 511 -29.68 39.40 22.98
N ILE A 512 -28.93 39.44 21.87
CA ILE A 512 -29.15 40.40 20.81
C ILE A 512 -30.55 40.25 20.24
N ARG A 513 -31.02 39.05 19.91
CA ARG A 513 -32.37 38.77 19.40
C ARG A 513 -33.48 39.17 20.36
N LYS A 514 -33.25 39.06 21.68
CA LYS A 514 -34.17 39.52 22.70
C LYS A 514 -34.14 41.02 22.93
N SER A 515 -33.11 41.72 22.44
CA SER A 515 -32.98 43.16 22.62
C SER A 515 -34.11 43.96 21.93
N ARG A 516 -34.50 45.08 22.56
CA ARG A 516 -35.49 45.98 21.99
C ARG A 516 -35.10 46.52 20.64
N ALA A 517 -33.80 46.80 20.44
CA ALA A 517 -33.24 47.29 19.21
C ALA A 517 -33.41 46.31 18.03
N PHE A 518 -33.10 45.02 18.26
CA PHE A 518 -33.22 43.97 17.23
C PHE A 518 -34.70 43.74 16.85
N ARG A 519 -35.59 43.72 17.82
CA ARG A 519 -37.04 43.58 17.57
C ARG A 519 -37.59 44.76 16.76
N LEU A 520 -37.09 45.95 17.01
CA LEU A 520 -37.44 47.14 16.26
C LEU A 520 -36.90 47.10 14.82
N LEU A 521 -35.64 46.72 14.63
CA LEU A 521 -35.04 46.57 13.30
C LEU A 521 -35.76 45.50 12.47
N ARG A 522 -36.15 44.37 13.08
CA ARG A 522 -36.92 43.34 12.42
C ARG A 522 -38.31 43.84 12.01
N ALA A 523 -39.00 44.57 12.88
CA ALA A 523 -40.30 45.16 12.54
C ALA A 523 -40.22 46.21 11.43
N LEU A 524 -39.07 46.90 11.31
CA LEU A 524 -38.80 47.83 10.21
C LEU A 524 -38.52 47.16 8.87
N ARG A 525 -37.94 45.96 8.90
CA ARG A 525 -37.61 45.17 7.70
C ARG A 525 -38.85 44.46 7.13
N ASP A 526 -39.68 43.90 7.98
CA ASP A 526 -40.72 42.94 7.60
C ASP A 526 -42.07 43.60 7.21
N GLU A 527 -42.19 44.98 7.28
CA GLU A 527 -43.39 45.70 6.84
C GLU A 527 -43.09 46.99 6.06
N PRO A 528 -43.91 47.36 5.07
CA PRO A 528 -43.72 48.60 4.31
C PRO A 528 -43.85 49.84 5.19
N LEU A 529 -42.82 50.68 5.14
CA LEU A 529 -42.70 51.89 5.96
C LEU A 529 -43.74 52.94 5.60
N SER A 530 -44.75 53.14 6.44
CA SER A 530 -45.55 54.36 6.42
C SER A 530 -44.92 55.40 7.33
N LEU A 531 -44.99 56.70 6.92
CA LEU A 531 -44.39 57.81 7.68
C LEU A 531 -44.87 57.86 9.15
N ARG A 532 -46.11 57.53 9.42
CA ARG A 532 -46.67 57.42 10.77
C ARG A 532 -46.01 56.36 11.62
N ARG A 533 -45.60 55.26 11.06
CA ARG A 533 -44.97 54.14 11.76
C ARG A 533 -43.51 54.41 12.08
N VAL A 534 -42.79 55.11 11.17
CA VAL A 534 -41.41 55.58 11.43
C VAL A 534 -41.38 56.55 12.61
N VAL A 535 -42.34 57.50 12.66
CA VAL A 535 -42.47 58.46 13.77
C VAL A 535 -42.79 57.74 15.08
N TYR A 536 -43.67 56.75 15.06
CA TYR A 536 -44.02 55.93 16.24
C TYR A 536 -42.82 55.12 16.73
N LEU A 537 -42.03 54.52 15.82
CA LEU A 537 -40.84 53.73 16.20
C LEU A 537 -39.70 54.62 16.71
N LEU A 538 -39.51 55.82 16.13
CA LEU A 538 -38.56 56.81 16.63
C LEU A 538 -38.97 57.39 17.98
N SER A 539 -40.26 57.57 18.23
CA SER A 539 -40.75 58.01 19.55
C SER A 539 -40.49 56.94 20.64
N ARG A 540 -40.62 55.66 20.33
CA ARG A 540 -40.26 54.55 21.22
C ARG A 540 -38.76 54.41 21.44
N LEU A 541 -37.92 54.70 20.46
CA LEU A 541 -36.46 54.76 20.64
C LEU A 541 -36.08 55.91 21.58
N ARG A 542 -36.67 57.09 21.41
CA ARG A 542 -36.48 58.23 22.34
C ARG A 542 -36.90 57.95 23.76
N SER A 543 -38.00 57.22 23.97
CA SER A 543 -38.46 56.82 25.31
C SER A 543 -37.59 55.73 25.93
N ALA A 544 -36.89 54.94 25.10
CA ALA A 544 -35.96 53.90 25.57
C ALA A 544 -34.56 54.45 25.94
N SER A 545 -34.18 55.65 25.42
CA SER A 545 -32.91 56.29 25.74
C SER A 545 -32.96 57.16 27.03
N ARG A 546 -34.13 57.40 27.62
CA ARG A 546 -34.25 58.00 28.92
C ARG A 546 -34.09 56.94 30.02
N ARG A 547 -32.89 56.81 30.57
CA ARG A 547 -32.67 56.10 31.83
C ARG A 547 -33.44 56.81 32.92
N PRO A 548 -34.14 56.11 33.82
CA PRO A 548 -34.54 56.73 35.07
C PRO A 548 -33.27 57.06 35.87
N ASN A 549 -33.18 58.24 36.39
CA ASN A 549 -32.13 58.65 37.35
C ASN A 549 -32.06 57.66 38.47
N ASP A 550 -30.86 57.23 38.80
CA ASP A 550 -30.47 56.48 39.98
C ASP A 550 -30.64 57.39 41.19
N PRO A 551 -31.40 56.98 42.23
CA PRO A 551 -31.35 57.64 43.51
C PRO A 551 -30.60 56.69 44.45
N ALA A 552 -29.28 56.86 44.53
CA ALA A 552 -28.51 56.32 45.62
C ALA A 552 -27.37 57.26 45.98
N ALA A 553 -27.70 58.25 46.77
CA ALA A 553 -26.82 58.93 47.65
C ALA A 553 -27.58 59.13 48.94
N SER A 554 -27.46 58.16 49.86
CA SER A 554 -27.42 58.33 51.32
C SER A 554 -27.05 56.99 51.94
#